data_81818a095c196701db7366e1d2d20c97
#
_entry.id   81818a095c196701db7366e1d2d20c97
#
_cell.length_a   1.000
_cell.length_b   1.000
_cell.length_c   1.000
_cell.angle_alpha   90.00
_cell.angle_beta   90.00
_cell.angle_gamma   90.00
#
_symmetry.space_group_name_H-M   'P 1'
#
loop_
_entity.id
_entity.type
_entity.pdbx_description
1 polymer ?
#
loop_
_entity_poly.entity_id
_entity_poly.type
_entity_poly.pdbx_seq_one_letter_code
_entity_poly.pdbx_strand_id
1 'polypeptide(L)'
;MRDALGGLLGARARLRWIHLILGGALLMPYFLLAQVGVGVAAGGANAFSSFPLTLAAYAAALPLAAATAVFGLVRPLSVSAVRALCGVPGERLAEGPALSWAARGRTSAWWTLHLGVGALVSGMTLAVPPMAVVLIALPFVSGPRATELGLGWFSTRAEPYVAPVLGIGLLAALALCAAGAGALLARTAPVLLGPTAADRLAAAEERAADLAVRNRLARELHDAVGHALSAVTLQAAAARRMVERDPDFVREALAAIEDTTRRTVGELDAVLGLLRDGDPARPDAAPAPTLAADLDGLLARTRAAGTAITAHQEPGAVGDWAALPAIVSREAYRIVQEGLSNALRHGTGPVDLRIRVRAGHDSTDRDRLRDRLRDRPCDRPCDRPRELEIIMTNPPAAPEDREPRTTGGRGLRGSAERAALLGGSVEAGPHEDRWRLRAVLPLAGGDR
;
A
#
# COMPACT_ATOMS: atom_id res chain seq x y z
N MET A 1 39.03 -18.89 1.25
CA MET A 1 39.29 -17.97 0.14
C MET A 1 38.02 -17.66 -0.67
N ARG A 2 37.18 -18.66 -1.02
CA ARG A 2 35.88 -18.44 -1.71
C ARG A 2 34.89 -17.59 -0.89
N ASP A 3 34.78 -17.80 0.41
CA ASP A 3 33.85 -17.04 1.29
C ASP A 3 34.29 -15.59 1.48
N ALA A 4 35.62 -15.33 1.53
CA ALA A 4 36.15 -13.96 1.61
C ALA A 4 35.93 -13.18 0.30
N LEU A 5 36.12 -13.83 -0.87
CA LEU A 5 35.82 -13.25 -2.17
C LEU A 5 34.32 -13.03 -2.39
N GLY A 6 33.47 -13.94 -1.89
CA GLY A 6 32.02 -13.76 -1.88
C GLY A 6 31.57 -12.58 -1.03
N GLY A 7 32.25 -12.31 0.09
CA GLY A 7 32.02 -11.14 0.94
C GLY A 7 32.38 -9.80 0.29
N LEU A 8 33.44 -9.79 -0.55
CA LEU A 8 33.97 -8.58 -1.20
C LEU A 8 33.30 -8.25 -2.53
N LEU A 9 32.93 -9.28 -3.31
CA LEU A 9 32.41 -9.12 -4.69
C LEU A 9 30.96 -9.64 -4.86
N GLY A 10 30.37 -10.14 -3.80
CA GLY A 10 29.00 -10.67 -3.78
C GLY A 10 27.95 -9.59 -4.10
N ALA A 11 26.74 -10.03 -4.39
CA ALA A 11 25.63 -9.12 -4.74
C ALA A 11 25.41 -8.00 -3.71
N ARG A 12 25.50 -8.32 -2.41
CA ARG A 12 25.37 -7.33 -1.32
C ARG A 12 26.50 -6.30 -1.31
N ALA A 13 27.74 -6.70 -1.58
CA ALA A 13 28.88 -5.78 -1.63
C ALA A 13 28.72 -4.80 -2.81
N ARG A 14 28.30 -5.30 -3.97
CA ARG A 14 28.03 -4.47 -5.15
C ARG A 14 26.90 -3.46 -4.90
N LEU A 15 25.79 -3.87 -4.30
CA LEU A 15 24.69 -2.97 -3.96
C LEU A 15 25.13 -1.88 -2.98
N ARG A 16 25.92 -2.21 -1.96
CA ARG A 16 26.50 -1.23 -1.03
C ARG A 16 27.46 -0.28 -1.74
N TRP A 17 28.25 -0.77 -2.68
CA TRP A 17 29.12 0.08 -3.50
C TRP A 17 28.29 1.06 -4.35
N ILE A 18 27.23 0.60 -5.00
CA ILE A 18 26.28 1.48 -5.71
C ILE A 18 25.70 2.54 -4.77
N HIS A 19 25.33 2.16 -3.55
CA HIS A 19 24.85 3.12 -2.54
C HIS A 19 25.88 4.20 -2.22
N LEU A 20 27.17 3.84 -2.10
CA LEU A 20 28.25 4.80 -1.89
C LEU A 20 28.43 5.72 -3.09
N ILE A 21 28.38 5.20 -4.33
CA ILE A 21 28.45 6.02 -5.54
C ILE A 21 27.30 7.02 -5.61
N LEU A 22 26.08 6.61 -5.26
CA LEU A 22 24.93 7.50 -5.16
C LEU A 22 25.16 8.61 -4.13
N GLY A 23 25.76 8.29 -2.98
CA GLY A 23 26.14 9.28 -1.98
C GLY A 23 27.11 10.33 -2.54
N GLY A 24 28.10 9.90 -3.32
CA GLY A 24 29.02 10.81 -4.00
C GLY A 24 28.33 11.71 -5.03
N ALA A 25 27.44 11.14 -5.83
CA ALA A 25 26.66 11.90 -6.81
C ALA A 25 25.77 12.96 -6.13
N LEU A 26 25.14 12.59 -5.01
CA LEU A 26 24.29 13.49 -4.23
C LEU A 26 25.07 14.60 -3.50
N LEU A 27 26.36 14.39 -3.20
CA LEU A 27 27.21 15.46 -2.65
C LEU A 27 27.59 16.51 -3.70
N MET A 28 27.62 16.17 -4.99
CA MET A 28 28.13 17.04 -6.05
C MET A 28 27.51 18.45 -6.08
N PRO A 29 26.20 18.67 -5.98
CA PRO A 29 25.63 20.02 -5.96
C PRO A 29 26.17 20.88 -4.80
N TYR A 30 26.30 20.29 -3.61
CA TYR A 30 26.85 20.97 -2.44
C TYR A 30 28.33 21.29 -2.59
N PHE A 31 29.07 20.34 -3.17
CA PHE A 31 30.49 20.50 -3.42
C PHE A 31 30.76 21.60 -4.44
N LEU A 32 30.01 21.64 -5.55
CA LEU A 32 30.13 22.72 -6.54
C LEU A 32 29.76 24.09 -5.96
N LEU A 33 28.72 24.16 -5.15
CA LEU A 33 28.37 25.39 -4.45
C LEU A 33 29.49 25.84 -3.48
N ALA A 34 30.02 24.90 -2.71
CA ALA A 34 31.12 25.16 -1.79
C ALA A 34 32.42 25.57 -2.53
N GLN A 35 32.69 25.01 -3.70
CA GLN A 35 33.81 25.40 -4.57
C GLN A 35 33.76 26.87 -4.97
N VAL A 36 32.57 27.37 -5.34
CA VAL A 36 32.38 28.78 -5.67
C VAL A 36 32.67 29.67 -4.43
N GLY A 37 32.10 29.30 -3.28
CA GLY A 37 32.31 30.04 -2.02
C GLY A 37 33.77 30.08 -1.59
N VAL A 38 34.47 28.95 -1.61
CA VAL A 38 35.88 28.83 -1.27
C VAL A 38 36.77 29.60 -2.27
N GLY A 39 36.44 29.53 -3.58
CA GLY A 39 37.15 30.28 -4.62
C GLY A 39 37.06 31.77 -4.42
N VAL A 40 35.88 32.30 -4.10
CA VAL A 40 35.68 33.74 -3.78
C VAL A 40 36.45 34.10 -2.53
N ALA A 41 36.39 33.32 -1.46
CA ALA A 41 37.12 33.57 -0.23
C ALA A 41 38.66 33.52 -0.40
N ALA A 42 39.14 32.76 -1.39
CA ALA A 42 40.56 32.66 -1.76
C ALA A 42 40.99 33.70 -2.81
N GLY A 43 40.25 34.82 -2.93
CA GLY A 43 40.60 35.91 -3.83
C GLY A 43 40.38 35.62 -5.31
N GLY A 44 39.41 34.81 -5.64
CA GLY A 44 39.07 34.40 -7.04
C GLY A 44 39.89 33.23 -7.56
N ALA A 45 40.63 32.52 -6.70
CA ALA A 45 41.39 31.34 -7.09
C ALA A 45 40.44 30.19 -7.51
N ASN A 46 40.84 29.46 -8.55
CA ASN A 46 40.13 28.25 -8.91
C ASN A 46 40.38 27.17 -7.83
N ALA A 47 39.29 26.82 -7.11
CA ALA A 47 39.42 25.88 -6.01
C ALA A 47 39.86 24.46 -6.47
N PHE A 48 39.74 24.14 -7.77
CA PHE A 48 40.31 22.92 -8.35
C PHE A 48 41.82 22.96 -8.57
N SER A 49 42.44 24.16 -8.53
CA SER A 49 43.85 24.35 -8.81
C SER A 49 44.78 23.87 -7.71
N SER A 50 44.24 23.62 -6.50
CA SER A 50 45.06 23.17 -5.39
C SER A 50 44.31 22.16 -4.49
N PHE A 51 45.03 21.16 -4.03
CA PHE A 51 44.48 20.13 -3.13
C PHE A 51 43.90 20.73 -1.82
N PRO A 52 44.55 21.68 -1.14
CA PRO A 52 43.97 22.29 0.06
C PRO A 52 42.65 23.01 -0.17
N LEU A 53 42.48 23.74 -1.29
CA LEU A 53 41.22 24.42 -1.62
C LEU A 53 40.12 23.42 -1.96
N THR A 54 40.46 22.36 -2.69
CA THR A 54 39.52 21.27 -2.97
C THR A 54 39.04 20.58 -1.67
N LEU A 55 39.96 20.34 -0.73
CA LEU A 55 39.64 19.77 0.56
C LEU A 55 38.77 20.72 1.41
N ALA A 56 39.07 22.02 1.37
CA ALA A 56 38.26 23.04 2.03
C ALA A 56 36.82 23.08 1.47
N ALA A 57 36.68 23.03 0.15
CA ALA A 57 35.37 22.93 -0.50
C ALA A 57 34.60 21.68 -0.12
N TYR A 58 35.28 20.53 -0.08
CA TYR A 58 34.68 19.29 0.42
C TYR A 58 34.20 19.44 1.87
N ALA A 59 35.05 19.97 2.75
CA ALA A 59 34.67 20.20 4.16
C ALA A 59 33.49 21.18 4.29
N ALA A 60 33.43 22.22 3.46
CA ALA A 60 32.32 23.18 3.43
C ALA A 60 31.03 22.61 2.87
N ALA A 61 31.09 21.62 1.98
CA ALA A 61 29.93 20.93 1.42
C ALA A 61 29.18 20.11 2.46
N LEU A 62 29.87 19.53 3.46
CA LEU A 62 29.27 18.67 4.47
C LEU A 62 28.21 19.36 5.35
N PRO A 63 28.45 20.56 5.93
CA PRO A 63 27.42 21.28 6.69
C PRO A 63 26.26 21.73 5.81
N LEU A 64 26.46 22.04 4.52
CA LEU A 64 25.37 22.34 3.58
C LEU A 64 24.48 21.10 3.37
N ALA A 65 25.08 19.94 3.19
CA ALA A 65 24.36 18.68 3.11
C ALA A 65 23.62 18.37 4.43
N ALA A 66 24.26 18.60 5.59
CA ALA A 66 23.65 18.43 6.90
C ALA A 66 22.41 19.30 7.11
N ALA A 67 22.45 20.55 6.66
CA ALA A 67 21.33 21.49 6.76
C ALA A 67 20.11 21.00 5.94
N THR A 68 20.34 20.48 4.75
CA THR A 68 19.23 19.97 3.92
C THR A 68 18.58 18.72 4.51
N ALA A 69 19.29 17.92 5.29
CA ALA A 69 18.75 16.72 5.93
C ALA A 69 17.77 17.01 7.09
N VAL A 70 17.63 18.25 7.51
CA VAL A 70 16.59 18.67 8.47
C VAL A 70 15.19 18.56 7.87
N PHE A 71 15.05 18.57 6.54
CA PHE A 71 13.77 18.37 5.86
C PHE A 71 13.27 16.92 6.03
N GLY A 72 11.96 16.81 6.32
CA GLY A 72 11.33 15.55 6.69
C GLY A 72 11.43 14.41 5.66
N LEU A 73 11.57 14.73 4.37
CA LEU A 73 11.65 13.74 3.29
C LEU A 73 12.97 12.98 3.21
N VAL A 74 14.05 13.51 3.77
CA VAL A 74 15.39 12.89 3.68
C VAL A 74 15.42 11.54 4.43
N ARG A 75 14.73 11.43 5.57
CA ARG A 75 14.70 10.18 6.35
C ARG A 75 14.04 9.03 5.60
N PRO A 76 12.79 9.14 5.06
CA PRO A 76 12.15 8.04 4.35
C PRO A 76 12.90 7.65 3.07
N LEU A 77 13.48 8.61 2.33
CA LEU A 77 14.33 8.32 1.18
C LEU A 77 15.59 7.55 1.57
N SER A 78 16.28 7.96 2.63
CA SER A 78 17.46 7.28 3.16
C SER A 78 17.15 5.86 3.66
N VAL A 79 16.01 5.70 4.36
CA VAL A 79 15.55 4.38 4.85
C VAL A 79 15.26 3.44 3.69
N SER A 80 14.56 3.90 2.66
CA SER A 80 14.26 3.12 1.46
C SER A 80 15.53 2.69 0.73
N ALA A 81 16.50 3.61 0.55
CA ALA A 81 17.77 3.33 -0.07
C ALA A 81 18.61 2.30 0.74
N VAL A 82 18.67 2.46 2.06
CA VAL A 82 19.40 1.54 2.95
C VAL A 82 18.76 0.15 2.96
N ARG A 83 17.44 0.06 2.99
CA ARG A 83 16.70 -1.20 2.90
C ARG A 83 17.00 -1.93 1.60
N ALA A 84 16.91 -1.24 0.46
CA ALA A 84 17.12 -1.81 -0.86
C ALA A 84 18.58 -2.15 -1.15
N LEU A 85 19.53 -1.27 -0.82
CA LEU A 85 20.92 -1.37 -1.26
C LEU A 85 21.85 -1.92 -0.18
N CYS A 86 21.60 -1.65 1.10
CA CYS A 86 22.43 -2.15 2.17
C CYS A 86 21.93 -3.48 2.77
N GLY A 87 20.66 -3.87 2.48
CA GLY A 87 20.05 -5.10 2.99
C GLY A 87 19.78 -5.06 4.49
N VAL A 88 19.52 -3.88 5.06
CA VAL A 88 19.16 -3.73 6.47
C VAL A 88 17.67 -4.03 6.64
N PRO A 89 17.27 -4.92 7.59
CA PRO A 89 15.87 -5.22 7.85
C PRO A 89 15.05 -3.99 8.21
N GLY A 90 13.85 -3.87 7.63
CA GLY A 90 12.96 -2.72 7.84
C GLY A 90 12.59 -2.49 9.31
N GLU A 91 12.43 -3.55 10.08
CA GLU A 91 12.11 -3.53 11.52
C GLU A 91 13.13 -2.74 12.38
N ARG A 92 14.38 -2.62 11.89
CA ARG A 92 15.45 -1.87 12.56
C ARG A 92 15.51 -0.40 12.15
N LEU A 93 14.72 0.02 11.20
CA LEU A 93 14.69 1.36 10.64
C LEU A 93 13.36 2.03 10.99
N ALA A 94 13.36 3.34 11.18
CA ALA A 94 12.15 4.07 11.49
C ALA A 94 11.32 4.29 10.24
N GLU A 95 10.02 4.14 10.34
CA GLU A 95 9.07 4.47 9.29
C GLU A 95 8.63 5.93 9.41
N GLY A 96 8.49 6.60 8.26
CA GLY A 96 7.99 7.97 8.19
C GLY A 96 9.04 9.07 8.37
N PRO A 97 8.58 10.34 8.35
CA PRO A 97 9.44 11.52 8.42
C PRO A 97 10.03 11.73 9.81
N ALA A 98 11.15 12.49 9.87
CA ALA A 98 11.76 12.89 11.12
C ALA A 98 10.97 14.05 11.76
N LEU A 99 10.11 13.76 12.72
CA LEU A 99 9.25 14.76 13.36
C LEU A 99 9.97 15.46 14.55
N SER A 100 10.74 14.71 15.35
CA SER A 100 11.47 15.26 16.50
C SER A 100 12.85 15.82 16.11
N TRP A 101 13.36 16.79 16.87
CA TRP A 101 14.73 17.32 16.68
C TRP A 101 15.81 16.24 16.82
N ALA A 102 15.62 15.27 17.71
CA ALA A 102 16.52 14.15 17.86
C ALA A 102 16.53 13.27 16.58
N ALA A 103 15.37 13.01 15.98
CA ALA A 103 15.26 12.28 14.72
C ALA A 103 15.90 13.04 13.56
N ARG A 104 15.68 14.37 13.47
CA ARG A 104 16.31 15.25 12.45
C ARG A 104 17.82 15.27 12.59
N GLY A 105 18.35 15.43 13.80
CA GLY A 105 19.79 15.43 14.05
C GLY A 105 20.44 14.10 13.67
N ARG A 106 19.81 12.96 14.00
CA ARG A 106 20.31 11.63 13.62
C ARG A 106 20.24 11.42 12.10
N THR A 107 19.17 11.87 11.44
CA THR A 107 19.02 11.81 9.97
C THR A 107 20.09 12.68 9.31
N SER A 108 20.34 13.90 9.83
CA SER A 108 21.39 14.80 9.33
C SER A 108 22.79 14.18 9.49
N ALA A 109 23.09 13.56 10.62
CA ALA A 109 24.35 12.83 10.81
C ALA A 109 24.51 11.66 9.83
N TRP A 110 23.44 10.88 9.61
CA TRP A 110 23.43 9.82 8.60
C TRP A 110 23.68 10.36 7.19
N TRP A 111 22.94 11.39 6.81
CA TRP A 111 23.02 11.99 5.46
C TRP A 111 24.42 12.50 5.18
N THR A 112 25.00 13.25 6.13
CA THR A 112 26.36 13.78 6.03
C THR A 112 27.40 12.64 5.93
N LEU A 113 27.25 11.61 6.76
CA LEU A 113 28.13 10.45 6.72
C LEU A 113 28.05 9.70 5.39
N HIS A 114 26.83 9.45 4.92
CA HIS A 114 26.60 8.76 3.64
C HIS A 114 27.16 9.53 2.46
N LEU A 115 26.85 10.84 2.37
CA LEU A 115 27.32 11.67 1.28
C LEU A 115 28.85 11.86 1.33
N GLY A 116 29.40 12.12 2.52
CA GLY A 116 30.83 12.33 2.69
C GLY A 116 31.64 11.07 2.35
N VAL A 117 31.33 9.94 2.97
CA VAL A 117 32.01 8.67 2.68
C VAL A 117 31.77 8.23 1.24
N GLY A 118 30.54 8.42 0.76
CA GLY A 118 30.15 8.12 -0.63
C GLY A 118 30.98 8.90 -1.64
N ALA A 119 31.21 10.21 -1.41
CA ALA A 119 32.02 11.02 -2.31
C ALA A 119 33.49 10.57 -2.35
N LEU A 120 34.07 10.21 -1.24
CA LEU A 120 35.44 9.69 -1.21
C LEU A 120 35.56 8.39 -2.00
N VAL A 121 34.68 7.43 -1.75
CA VAL A 121 34.68 6.15 -2.46
C VAL A 121 34.32 6.33 -3.95
N SER A 122 33.41 7.24 -4.29
CA SER A 122 33.06 7.58 -5.66
C SER A 122 34.25 8.19 -6.42
N GLY A 123 34.97 9.12 -5.79
CA GLY A 123 36.19 9.69 -6.32
C GLY A 123 37.29 8.65 -6.55
N MET A 124 37.51 7.76 -5.59
CA MET A 124 38.42 6.60 -5.75
C MET A 124 37.99 5.67 -6.86
N THR A 125 36.68 5.41 -6.99
CA THR A 125 36.12 4.55 -8.06
C THR A 125 36.36 5.13 -9.44
N LEU A 126 36.39 6.45 -9.56
CA LEU A 126 36.67 7.15 -10.82
C LEU A 126 38.16 7.21 -11.12
N ALA A 127 39.03 7.48 -10.13
CA ALA A 127 40.43 7.72 -10.30
C ALA A 127 41.31 6.44 -10.33
N VAL A 128 41.00 5.45 -9.48
CA VAL A 128 41.87 4.27 -9.30
C VAL A 128 41.88 3.33 -10.53
N PRO A 129 40.75 2.98 -11.18
CA PRO A 129 40.76 2.05 -12.29
C PRO A 129 41.60 2.55 -13.48
N PRO A 130 41.47 3.79 -13.96
CA PRO A 130 42.37 4.29 -15.04
C PRO A 130 43.84 4.26 -14.65
N MET A 131 44.18 4.66 -13.43
CA MET A 131 45.54 4.63 -12.91
C MET A 131 46.08 3.19 -12.86
N ALA A 132 45.26 2.26 -12.37
CA ALA A 132 45.66 0.84 -12.30
C ALA A 132 45.90 0.25 -13.72
N VAL A 133 45.03 0.61 -14.69
CA VAL A 133 45.24 0.19 -16.09
C VAL A 133 46.55 0.71 -16.64
N VAL A 134 46.89 1.99 -16.40
CA VAL A 134 48.20 2.57 -16.83
C VAL A 134 49.36 1.82 -16.17
N LEU A 135 49.32 1.56 -14.87
CA LEU A 135 50.35 0.84 -14.14
C LEU A 135 50.54 -0.60 -14.63
N ILE A 136 49.43 -1.31 -14.91
CA ILE A 136 49.46 -2.67 -15.43
C ILE A 136 49.98 -2.72 -16.87
N ALA A 137 49.68 -1.73 -17.69
CA ALA A 137 50.09 -1.63 -19.09
C ALA A 137 51.55 -1.13 -19.26
N LEU A 138 52.12 -0.46 -18.25
CA LEU A 138 53.42 0.18 -18.31
C LEU A 138 54.57 -0.73 -18.84
N PRO A 139 54.70 -2.02 -18.43
CA PRO A 139 55.73 -2.90 -18.96
C PRO A 139 55.64 -3.17 -20.46
N PHE A 140 54.45 -3.01 -21.05
CA PHE A 140 54.17 -3.28 -22.48
C PHE A 140 54.33 -2.01 -23.35
N VAL A 141 54.50 -0.84 -22.72
CA VAL A 141 54.72 0.44 -23.39
C VAL A 141 56.21 0.77 -23.35
N SER A 142 56.97 0.27 -24.32
CA SER A 142 58.42 0.47 -24.39
C SER A 142 58.79 1.84 -24.98
N GLY A 143 59.84 2.50 -24.44
CA GLY A 143 60.55 3.61 -25.04
C GLY A 143 60.02 5.02 -24.67
N PRO A 144 60.28 6.07 -25.47
CA PRO A 144 60.06 7.49 -25.15
C PRO A 144 58.60 7.87 -24.87
N ARG A 145 57.63 7.00 -25.20
CA ARG A 145 56.21 7.20 -24.87
C ARG A 145 55.92 7.22 -23.38
N ALA A 146 56.73 6.55 -22.52
CA ALA A 146 56.56 6.59 -21.09
C ALA A 146 56.87 7.99 -20.51
N THR A 147 57.82 8.71 -21.10
CA THR A 147 58.13 10.10 -20.73
C THR A 147 57.06 11.09 -21.19
N GLU A 148 56.48 10.87 -22.39
CA GLU A 148 55.37 11.69 -22.91
C GLU A 148 54.09 11.57 -22.06
N LEU A 149 53.89 10.43 -21.41
CA LEU A 149 52.76 10.19 -20.46
C LEU A 149 53.03 10.77 -19.06
N GLY A 150 54.14 11.53 -18.84
CA GLY A 150 54.47 12.13 -17.53
C GLY A 150 54.93 11.10 -16.50
N LEU A 151 55.24 9.87 -16.91
CA LEU A 151 55.64 8.74 -16.05
C LEU A 151 57.17 8.59 -15.96
N GLY A 152 57.93 9.55 -16.44
CA GLY A 152 59.41 9.52 -16.49
C GLY A 152 60.11 9.42 -15.14
N TRP A 153 59.43 9.66 -14.04
CA TRP A 153 59.95 9.47 -12.67
C TRP A 153 59.97 8.00 -12.21
N PHE A 154 59.32 7.09 -12.97
CA PHE A 154 59.32 5.64 -12.76
C PHE A 154 60.44 4.92 -13.54
N SER A 155 61.58 5.51 -13.84
CA SER A 155 62.56 4.98 -14.79
C SER A 155 63.71 4.18 -14.18
N THR A 156 63.49 3.40 -13.12
CA THR A 156 64.48 2.47 -12.53
C THR A 156 64.25 1.03 -12.98
N ARG A 157 65.30 0.19 -12.96
CA ARG A 157 65.31 -1.22 -13.50
C ARG A 157 64.29 -2.17 -12.84
N ALA A 158 63.71 -1.84 -11.70
CA ALA A 158 62.75 -2.68 -10.97
C ALA A 158 61.28 -2.43 -11.41
N GLU A 159 60.99 -1.35 -12.06
CA GLU A 159 59.64 -0.82 -12.35
C GLU A 159 58.77 -1.71 -13.26
N PRO A 160 59.29 -2.42 -14.27
CA PRO A 160 58.45 -3.27 -15.11
C PRO A 160 57.72 -4.37 -14.35
N TYR A 161 58.25 -4.77 -13.21
CA TYR A 161 57.66 -5.83 -12.36
C TYR A 161 56.83 -5.29 -11.20
N VAL A 162 57.22 -4.12 -10.66
CA VAL A 162 56.56 -3.51 -9.50
C VAL A 162 55.25 -2.79 -9.89
N ALA A 163 55.25 -2.11 -11.05
CA ALA A 163 54.09 -1.32 -11.47
C ALA A 163 52.80 -2.16 -11.65
N PRO A 164 52.78 -3.33 -12.30
CA PRO A 164 51.60 -4.18 -12.41
C PRO A 164 51.08 -4.66 -11.04
N VAL A 165 51.99 -5.04 -10.15
CA VAL A 165 51.64 -5.48 -8.79
C VAL A 165 50.98 -4.33 -8.01
N LEU A 166 51.50 -3.11 -8.14
CA LEU A 166 50.93 -1.91 -7.55
C LEU A 166 49.54 -1.61 -8.14
N GLY A 167 49.36 -1.72 -9.46
CA GLY A 167 48.06 -1.54 -10.12
C GLY A 167 46.99 -2.52 -9.63
N ILE A 168 47.35 -3.80 -9.53
CA ILE A 168 46.46 -4.84 -8.99
C ILE A 168 46.18 -4.56 -7.51
N GLY A 169 47.18 -4.18 -6.72
CA GLY A 169 47.06 -3.80 -5.32
C GLY A 169 46.12 -2.63 -5.09
N LEU A 170 46.18 -1.60 -5.96
CA LEU A 170 45.24 -0.46 -5.92
C LEU A 170 43.78 -0.87 -6.17
N LEU A 171 43.54 -1.75 -7.16
CA LEU A 171 42.16 -2.28 -7.39
C LEU A 171 41.66 -3.09 -6.21
N ALA A 172 42.52 -3.92 -5.62
CA ALA A 172 42.18 -4.68 -4.41
C ALA A 172 41.89 -3.76 -3.23
N ALA A 173 42.71 -2.72 -3.04
CA ALA A 173 42.54 -1.72 -1.98
C ALA A 173 41.21 -0.94 -2.17
N LEU A 174 40.88 -0.56 -3.41
CA LEU A 174 39.58 0.07 -3.73
C LEU A 174 38.42 -0.84 -3.35
N ALA A 175 38.46 -2.11 -3.74
CA ALA A 175 37.41 -3.08 -3.42
C ALA A 175 37.25 -3.28 -1.91
N LEU A 176 38.36 -3.38 -1.18
CA LEU A 176 38.38 -3.50 0.29
C LEU A 176 37.81 -2.24 0.96
N CYS A 177 38.23 -1.05 0.48
CA CYS A 177 37.74 0.22 0.99
C CYS A 177 36.24 0.37 0.78
N ALA A 178 35.74 0.08 -0.42
CA ALA A 178 34.32 0.15 -0.76
C ALA A 178 33.50 -0.85 0.06
N ALA A 179 33.98 -2.10 0.23
CA ALA A 179 33.30 -3.10 1.04
C ALA A 179 33.29 -2.71 2.53
N GLY A 180 34.41 -2.21 3.06
CA GLY A 180 34.52 -1.73 4.45
C GLY A 180 33.62 -0.53 4.73
N ALA A 181 33.65 0.48 3.85
CA ALA A 181 32.78 1.66 3.95
C ALA A 181 31.31 1.29 3.84
N GLY A 182 30.94 0.42 2.90
CA GLY A 182 29.57 -0.07 2.79
C GLY A 182 29.09 -0.89 3.99
N ALA A 183 29.99 -1.69 4.58
CA ALA A 183 29.68 -2.43 5.81
C ALA A 183 29.52 -1.49 7.02
N LEU A 184 30.36 -0.45 7.12
CA LEU A 184 30.25 0.58 8.15
C LEU A 184 28.91 1.30 8.07
N LEU A 185 28.51 1.78 6.87
CA LEU A 185 27.22 2.41 6.67
C LEU A 185 26.05 1.46 7.03
N ALA A 186 26.10 0.19 6.59
CA ALA A 186 25.07 -0.77 6.94
C ALA A 186 24.95 -1.02 8.45
N ARG A 187 26.07 -0.94 9.21
CA ARG A 187 26.08 -1.08 10.67
C ARG A 187 25.59 0.16 11.41
N THR A 188 25.88 1.36 10.89
CA THR A 188 25.50 2.62 11.52
C THR A 188 24.06 3.01 11.19
N ALA A 189 23.48 2.50 10.07
CA ALA A 189 22.13 2.80 9.66
C ALA A 189 21.05 2.53 10.74
N PRO A 190 21.00 1.40 11.45
CA PRO A 190 20.03 1.18 12.51
C PRO A 190 20.18 2.15 13.68
N VAL A 191 21.40 2.63 13.93
CA VAL A 191 21.68 3.61 14.99
C VAL A 191 21.18 4.99 14.60
N LEU A 192 21.43 5.44 13.38
CA LEU A 192 21.14 6.80 12.93
C LEU A 192 19.75 6.95 12.29
N LEU A 193 19.24 5.94 11.59
CA LEU A 193 17.92 5.92 10.96
C LEU A 193 16.88 5.06 11.71
N GLY A 194 17.27 4.40 12.78
CA GLY A 194 16.36 3.64 13.63
C GLY A 194 15.42 4.54 14.44
N PRO A 195 14.33 3.97 15.02
CA PRO A 195 13.36 4.74 15.78
C PRO A 195 13.99 5.39 17.03
N THR A 196 13.69 6.67 17.24
CA THR A 196 14.06 7.41 18.46
C THR A 196 13.14 7.03 19.63
N ALA A 197 13.49 7.47 20.85
CA ALA A 197 12.60 7.31 22.01
C ALA A 197 11.23 7.99 21.76
N ALA A 198 11.23 9.16 21.11
CA ALA A 198 10.00 9.87 20.75
C ALA A 198 9.16 9.09 19.71
N ASP A 199 9.79 8.50 18.68
CA ASP A 199 9.08 7.67 17.70
C ASP A 199 8.45 6.44 18.37
N ARG A 200 9.18 5.81 19.33
CA ARG A 200 8.67 4.65 20.07
C ARG A 200 7.53 5.02 21.02
N LEU A 201 7.62 6.19 21.67
CA LEU A 201 6.54 6.69 22.53
C LEU A 201 5.29 6.96 21.70
N ALA A 202 5.40 7.71 20.60
CA ALA A 202 4.27 8.00 19.71
C ALA A 202 3.60 6.71 19.20
N ALA A 203 4.40 5.72 18.76
CA ALA A 203 3.87 4.43 18.34
C ALA A 203 3.24 3.62 19.50
N ALA A 204 3.71 3.77 20.72
CA ALA A 204 3.11 3.13 21.90
C ALA A 204 1.80 3.82 22.29
N GLU A 205 1.74 5.14 22.24
CA GLU A 205 0.52 5.93 22.48
C GLU A 205 -0.58 5.60 21.45
N GLU A 206 -0.22 5.51 20.17
CA GLU A 206 -1.16 5.12 19.12
C GLU A 206 -1.74 3.70 19.36
N ARG A 207 -0.89 2.73 19.69
CA ARG A 207 -1.35 1.37 20.05
C ARG A 207 -2.21 1.36 21.30
N ALA A 208 -1.86 2.16 22.33
CA ALA A 208 -2.65 2.26 23.55
C ALA A 208 -4.03 2.88 23.28
N ALA A 209 -4.11 3.90 22.42
CA ALA A 209 -5.37 4.50 22.00
C ALA A 209 -6.24 3.50 21.23
N ASP A 210 -5.67 2.73 20.29
CA ASP A 210 -6.40 1.68 19.56
C ASP A 210 -6.94 0.60 20.52
N LEU A 211 -6.11 0.12 21.44
CA LEU A 211 -6.53 -0.85 22.46
C LEU A 211 -7.63 -0.29 23.38
N ALA A 212 -7.55 1.00 23.74
CA ALA A 212 -8.59 1.64 24.56
C ALA A 212 -9.93 1.68 23.84
N VAL A 213 -9.94 1.99 22.54
CA VAL A 213 -11.15 1.97 21.70
C VAL A 213 -11.71 0.55 21.61
N ARG A 214 -10.88 -0.45 21.32
CA ARG A 214 -11.30 -1.87 21.24
C ARG A 214 -11.88 -2.37 22.59
N ASN A 215 -11.24 -2.03 23.70
CA ASN A 215 -11.72 -2.40 25.05
C ASN A 215 -13.05 -1.70 25.40
N ARG A 216 -13.24 -0.48 24.95
CA ARG A 216 -14.52 0.23 25.14
C ARG A 216 -15.62 -0.45 24.34
N LEU A 217 -15.40 -0.73 23.06
CA LEU A 217 -16.36 -1.43 22.21
C LEU A 217 -16.69 -2.83 22.76
N ALA A 218 -15.69 -3.57 23.25
CA ALA A 218 -15.92 -4.88 23.85
C ALA A 218 -16.83 -4.81 25.09
N ARG A 219 -16.70 -3.76 25.93
CA ARG A 219 -17.58 -3.55 27.08
C ARG A 219 -18.98 -3.16 26.63
N GLU A 220 -19.14 -2.21 25.70
CA GLU A 220 -20.44 -1.81 25.17
C GLU A 220 -21.20 -2.99 24.54
N LEU A 221 -20.47 -3.88 23.80
CA LEU A 221 -21.02 -5.11 23.27
C LEU A 221 -21.45 -6.10 24.36
N HIS A 222 -20.61 -6.30 25.37
CA HIS A 222 -20.94 -7.19 26.49
C HIS A 222 -22.19 -6.74 27.25
N ASP A 223 -22.29 -5.43 27.48
CA ASP A 223 -23.45 -4.84 28.17
C ASP A 223 -24.73 -4.95 27.32
N ALA A 224 -24.64 -4.67 26.00
CA ALA A 224 -25.80 -4.79 25.11
C ALA A 224 -26.30 -6.25 25.01
N VAL A 225 -25.38 -7.22 24.85
CA VAL A 225 -25.71 -8.65 24.82
C VAL A 225 -26.29 -9.11 26.17
N GLY A 226 -25.68 -8.68 27.26
CA GLY A 226 -26.14 -9.02 28.61
C GLY A 226 -27.58 -8.52 28.90
N HIS A 227 -27.89 -7.30 28.47
CA HIS A 227 -29.25 -6.74 28.60
C HIS A 227 -30.26 -7.50 27.71
N ALA A 228 -29.92 -7.78 26.48
CA ALA A 228 -30.78 -8.52 25.55
C ALA A 228 -31.07 -9.93 26.05
N LEU A 229 -30.06 -10.68 26.50
CA LEU A 229 -30.23 -12.01 27.07
C LEU A 229 -31.07 -12.02 28.32
N SER A 230 -30.92 -11.00 29.19
CA SER A 230 -31.74 -10.86 30.40
C SER A 230 -33.21 -10.62 30.05
N ALA A 231 -33.50 -9.74 29.08
CA ALA A 231 -34.84 -9.50 28.58
C ALA A 231 -35.49 -10.75 27.99
N VAL A 232 -34.77 -11.47 27.12
CA VAL A 232 -35.24 -12.75 26.53
C VAL A 232 -35.53 -13.78 27.61
N THR A 233 -34.67 -13.89 28.62
CA THR A 233 -34.85 -14.86 29.72
C THR A 233 -36.11 -14.54 30.54
N LEU A 234 -36.33 -13.26 30.84
CA LEU A 234 -37.54 -12.81 31.55
C LEU A 234 -38.81 -13.07 30.75
N GLN A 235 -38.83 -12.73 29.46
CA GLN A 235 -39.96 -12.97 28.55
C GLN A 235 -40.28 -14.46 28.43
N ALA A 236 -39.23 -15.29 28.22
CA ALA A 236 -39.39 -16.76 28.15
C ALA A 236 -39.95 -17.35 29.46
N ALA A 237 -39.48 -16.85 30.62
CA ALA A 237 -39.99 -17.29 31.90
C ALA A 237 -41.47 -16.88 32.13
N ALA A 238 -41.88 -15.69 31.69
CA ALA A 238 -43.26 -15.22 31.74
C ALA A 238 -44.15 -16.06 30.80
N ALA A 239 -43.76 -16.26 29.55
CA ALA A 239 -44.48 -17.08 28.59
C ALA A 239 -44.72 -18.52 29.12
N ARG A 240 -43.67 -19.13 29.70
CA ARG A 240 -43.79 -20.50 30.28
C ARG A 240 -44.81 -20.59 31.42
N ARG A 241 -45.00 -19.53 32.22
CA ARG A 241 -46.00 -19.52 33.31
C ARG A 241 -47.42 -19.36 32.80
N MET A 242 -47.61 -18.76 31.64
CA MET A 242 -48.91 -18.41 31.08
C MET A 242 -49.38 -19.38 29.98
N VAL A 243 -48.56 -20.39 29.62
CA VAL A 243 -48.80 -21.29 28.47
C VAL A 243 -50.19 -21.94 28.46
N GLU A 244 -50.71 -22.31 29.64
CA GLU A 244 -52.02 -22.94 29.75
C GLU A 244 -53.17 -21.95 30.06
N ARG A 245 -52.83 -20.72 30.48
CA ARG A 245 -53.80 -19.72 30.96
C ARG A 245 -54.13 -18.65 29.91
N ASP A 246 -53.16 -18.24 29.15
CA ASP A 246 -53.27 -17.18 28.14
C ASP A 246 -52.35 -17.46 26.93
N PRO A 247 -52.83 -18.20 25.94
CA PRO A 247 -52.05 -18.52 24.73
C PRO A 247 -51.75 -17.29 23.87
N ASP A 248 -52.53 -16.22 23.93
CA ASP A 248 -52.31 -14.99 23.18
C ASP A 248 -51.13 -14.22 23.74
N PHE A 249 -51.03 -14.09 25.07
CA PHE A 249 -49.86 -13.55 25.76
C PHE A 249 -48.58 -14.34 25.42
N VAL A 250 -48.68 -15.67 25.34
CA VAL A 250 -47.51 -16.49 24.97
C VAL A 250 -47.04 -16.18 23.55
N ARG A 251 -47.94 -16.01 22.58
CA ARG A 251 -47.58 -15.62 21.20
C ARG A 251 -46.94 -14.24 21.15
N GLU A 252 -47.45 -13.29 21.90
CA GLU A 252 -46.89 -11.93 22.00
C GLU A 252 -45.49 -11.95 22.64
N ALA A 253 -45.27 -12.70 23.72
CA ALA A 253 -43.98 -12.85 24.37
C ALA A 253 -42.94 -13.51 23.45
N LEU A 254 -43.32 -14.53 22.66
CA LEU A 254 -42.43 -15.17 21.67
C LEU A 254 -42.07 -14.22 20.54
N ALA A 255 -43.02 -13.41 20.06
CA ALA A 255 -42.74 -12.39 19.04
C ALA A 255 -41.76 -11.31 19.56
N ALA A 256 -41.90 -10.88 20.80
CA ALA A 256 -41.00 -9.93 21.44
C ALA A 256 -39.59 -10.51 21.63
N ILE A 257 -39.47 -11.81 21.98
CA ILE A 257 -38.16 -12.52 22.05
C ILE A 257 -37.50 -12.53 20.67
N GLU A 258 -38.25 -12.87 19.63
CA GLU A 258 -37.73 -12.93 18.25
C GLU A 258 -37.25 -11.54 17.80
N ASP A 259 -38.01 -10.48 18.04
CA ASP A 259 -37.64 -9.12 17.67
C ASP A 259 -36.39 -8.63 18.44
N THR A 260 -36.31 -8.90 19.74
CA THR A 260 -35.16 -8.55 20.59
C THR A 260 -33.90 -9.27 20.08
N THR A 261 -33.99 -10.58 19.80
CA THR A 261 -32.87 -11.38 19.32
C THR A 261 -32.40 -10.89 17.95
N ARG A 262 -33.32 -10.63 17.02
CA ARG A 262 -33.01 -10.13 15.66
C ARG A 262 -32.34 -8.75 15.73
N ARG A 263 -32.81 -7.87 16.58
CA ARG A 263 -32.19 -6.53 16.77
C ARG A 263 -30.78 -6.63 17.31
N THR A 264 -30.57 -7.43 18.36
CA THR A 264 -29.25 -7.61 18.99
C THR A 264 -28.24 -8.23 18.04
N VAL A 265 -28.62 -9.25 17.24
CA VAL A 265 -27.76 -9.83 16.20
C VAL A 265 -27.39 -8.79 15.14
N GLY A 266 -28.35 -7.96 14.71
CA GLY A 266 -28.09 -6.89 13.74
C GLY A 266 -27.13 -5.81 14.26
N GLU A 267 -27.21 -5.47 15.54
CA GLU A 267 -26.28 -4.53 16.20
C GLU A 267 -24.88 -5.13 16.35
N LEU A 268 -24.77 -6.41 16.70
CA LEU A 268 -23.51 -7.15 16.76
C LEU A 268 -22.81 -7.21 15.38
N ASP A 269 -23.57 -7.56 14.34
CA ASP A 269 -23.04 -7.63 12.98
C ASP A 269 -22.53 -6.25 12.48
N ALA A 270 -23.23 -5.17 12.82
CA ALA A 270 -22.81 -3.81 12.48
C ALA A 270 -21.48 -3.44 13.17
N VAL A 271 -21.32 -3.75 14.46
CA VAL A 271 -20.08 -3.46 15.21
C VAL A 271 -18.93 -4.35 14.76
N LEU A 272 -19.19 -5.65 14.53
CA LEU A 272 -18.18 -6.57 13.99
C LEU A 272 -17.74 -6.16 12.57
N GLY A 273 -18.64 -5.60 11.77
CA GLY A 273 -18.31 -5.01 10.47
C GLY A 273 -17.31 -3.87 10.61
N LEU A 274 -17.55 -2.93 11.50
CA LEU A 274 -16.64 -1.81 11.79
C LEU A 274 -15.25 -2.25 12.28
N LEU A 275 -15.20 -3.30 13.11
CA LEU A 275 -13.94 -3.87 13.60
C LEU A 275 -13.16 -4.63 12.52
N ARG A 276 -13.85 -5.18 11.53
CA ARG A 276 -13.26 -5.92 10.41
C ARG A 276 -12.68 -5.00 9.35
N ASP A 277 -13.31 -3.88 9.08
CA ASP A 277 -12.86 -2.90 8.07
C ASP A 277 -11.63 -2.11 8.54
N GLY A 278 -11.27 -2.16 9.83
CA GLY A 278 -10.14 -1.44 10.43
C GLY A 278 -8.82 -2.23 10.54
N ASP A 279 -8.73 -3.51 10.14
CA ASP A 279 -7.51 -4.31 10.30
C ASP A 279 -7.02 -4.93 8.97
N PRO A 280 -6.21 -4.21 8.17
CA PRO A 280 -5.66 -4.74 6.91
C PRO A 280 -4.58 -5.82 7.11
N ALA A 281 -4.20 -6.16 8.34
CA ALA A 281 -2.99 -6.94 8.64
C ALA A 281 -3.24 -8.33 9.24
N ARG A 282 -4.44 -8.93 9.13
CA ARG A 282 -4.65 -10.31 9.60
C ARG A 282 -4.56 -11.32 8.46
N PRO A 283 -3.46 -12.11 8.37
CA PRO A 283 -3.30 -13.17 7.36
C PRO A 283 -4.28 -14.34 7.51
N ASP A 284 -4.92 -14.51 8.68
CA ASP A 284 -5.79 -15.65 9.01
C ASP A 284 -7.30 -15.34 8.97
N ALA A 285 -7.72 -14.17 8.49
CA ALA A 285 -9.14 -13.90 8.28
C ALA A 285 -9.60 -14.68 7.04
N ALA A 286 -10.63 -15.53 7.18
CA ALA A 286 -11.28 -16.17 6.04
C ALA A 286 -11.56 -15.09 4.97
N PRO A 287 -11.27 -15.35 3.69
CA PRO A 287 -11.45 -14.37 2.64
C PRO A 287 -12.89 -13.87 2.63
N ALA A 288 -13.05 -12.54 2.51
CA ALA A 288 -14.38 -11.94 2.47
C ALA A 288 -15.18 -12.55 1.31
N PRO A 289 -16.48 -12.87 1.50
CA PRO A 289 -17.30 -13.50 0.49
C PRO A 289 -17.30 -12.72 -0.83
N THR A 290 -17.25 -13.46 -1.94
CA THR A 290 -17.18 -12.91 -3.30
C THR A 290 -18.31 -13.45 -4.18
N LEU A 291 -18.64 -12.71 -5.24
CA LEU A 291 -19.64 -13.17 -6.21
C LEU A 291 -19.24 -14.51 -6.84
N ALA A 292 -17.95 -14.68 -7.14
CA ALA A 292 -17.42 -15.88 -7.80
C ALA A 292 -17.49 -17.13 -6.93
N ALA A 293 -17.10 -17.02 -5.64
CA ALA A 293 -16.96 -18.20 -4.77
C ALA A 293 -18.25 -18.52 -3.99
N ASP A 294 -19.04 -17.50 -3.63
CA ASP A 294 -20.04 -17.65 -2.59
C ASP A 294 -21.49 -17.45 -3.06
N LEU A 295 -21.71 -16.99 -4.31
CA LEU A 295 -23.04 -16.72 -4.84
C LEU A 295 -23.94 -17.95 -4.83
N ASP A 296 -23.46 -19.09 -5.32
CA ASP A 296 -24.27 -20.31 -5.39
C ASP A 296 -24.65 -20.83 -4.00
N GLY A 297 -23.73 -20.70 -3.04
CA GLY A 297 -24.00 -21.02 -1.64
C GLY A 297 -25.05 -20.08 -1.01
N LEU A 298 -25.04 -18.80 -1.35
CA LEU A 298 -26.06 -17.84 -0.92
C LEU A 298 -27.44 -18.19 -1.50
N LEU A 299 -27.50 -18.45 -2.80
CA LEU A 299 -28.75 -18.84 -3.48
C LEU A 299 -29.32 -20.16 -2.93
N ALA A 300 -28.47 -21.16 -2.67
CA ALA A 300 -28.87 -22.43 -2.08
C ALA A 300 -29.46 -22.25 -0.66
N ARG A 301 -28.81 -21.46 0.19
CA ARG A 301 -29.33 -21.16 1.55
C ARG A 301 -30.67 -20.42 1.51
N THR A 302 -30.82 -19.46 0.61
CA THR A 302 -32.06 -18.69 0.50
C THR A 302 -33.21 -19.53 -0.05
N ARG A 303 -32.95 -20.46 -0.98
CA ARG A 303 -33.92 -21.45 -1.45
C ARG A 303 -34.35 -22.41 -0.34
N ALA A 304 -33.38 -22.86 0.48
CA ALA A 304 -33.66 -23.73 1.63
C ALA A 304 -34.54 -23.04 2.71
N ALA A 305 -34.47 -21.70 2.78
CA ALA A 305 -35.36 -20.89 3.64
C ALA A 305 -36.78 -20.70 3.08
N GLY A 306 -37.14 -21.38 1.97
CA GLY A 306 -38.50 -21.43 1.43
C GLY A 306 -38.81 -20.43 0.32
N THR A 307 -37.82 -19.65 -0.17
CA THR A 307 -38.05 -18.69 -1.24
C THR A 307 -37.71 -19.28 -2.60
N ALA A 308 -38.64 -19.21 -3.54
CA ALA A 308 -38.39 -19.58 -4.94
C ALA A 308 -37.52 -18.50 -5.58
N ILE A 309 -36.31 -18.87 -6.04
CA ILE A 309 -35.38 -17.95 -6.71
C ILE A 309 -35.04 -18.48 -8.10
N THR A 310 -35.32 -17.65 -9.11
CA THR A 310 -34.82 -17.84 -10.47
C THR A 310 -33.62 -16.94 -10.67
N ALA A 311 -32.43 -17.52 -10.90
CA ALA A 311 -31.21 -16.76 -11.09
C ALA A 311 -30.68 -16.94 -12.52
N HIS A 312 -30.49 -15.83 -13.22
CA HIS A 312 -29.88 -15.75 -14.55
C HIS A 312 -28.51 -15.10 -14.43
N GLN A 313 -27.47 -15.81 -14.82
CA GLN A 313 -26.08 -15.36 -14.73
C GLN A 313 -25.49 -15.27 -16.14
N GLU A 314 -25.07 -14.08 -16.56
CA GLU A 314 -24.51 -13.80 -17.87
C GLU A 314 -23.16 -13.05 -17.73
N PRO A 315 -22.03 -13.76 -17.48
CA PRO A 315 -20.72 -13.14 -17.31
C PRO A 315 -20.20 -12.48 -18.61
N GLY A 316 -20.82 -12.76 -19.77
CA GLY A 316 -20.55 -12.09 -21.04
C GLY A 316 -19.07 -12.14 -21.44
N ALA A 317 -18.51 -11.00 -21.80
CA ALA A 317 -17.12 -10.88 -22.26
C ALA A 317 -16.07 -11.10 -21.16
N VAL A 318 -16.46 -11.20 -19.88
CA VAL A 318 -15.55 -11.52 -18.77
C VAL A 318 -15.30 -13.03 -18.69
N GLY A 319 -16.22 -13.84 -19.22
CA GLY A 319 -16.10 -15.28 -19.27
C GLY A 319 -16.42 -16.01 -17.96
N ASP A 320 -15.88 -15.53 -16.82
CA ASP A 320 -16.08 -16.08 -15.48
C ASP A 320 -16.13 -14.96 -14.45
N TRP A 321 -16.93 -15.12 -13.40
CA TRP A 321 -17.01 -14.19 -12.26
C TRP A 321 -15.68 -14.06 -11.51
N ALA A 322 -14.80 -15.06 -11.59
CA ALA A 322 -13.44 -15.00 -11.03
C ALA A 322 -12.54 -13.94 -11.68
N ALA A 323 -12.85 -13.51 -12.89
CA ALA A 323 -12.12 -12.45 -13.60
C ALA A 323 -12.55 -11.03 -13.18
N LEU A 324 -13.58 -10.88 -12.34
CA LEU A 324 -13.98 -9.58 -11.80
C LEU A 324 -12.93 -9.03 -10.83
N PRO A 325 -12.70 -7.70 -10.81
CA PRO A 325 -11.91 -7.07 -9.75
C PRO A 325 -12.42 -7.48 -8.37
N ALA A 326 -11.52 -7.85 -7.46
CA ALA A 326 -11.88 -8.39 -6.15
C ALA A 326 -12.82 -7.48 -5.33
N ILE A 327 -12.67 -6.17 -5.45
CA ILE A 327 -13.51 -5.19 -4.78
C ILE A 327 -14.93 -5.17 -5.36
N VAL A 328 -15.06 -5.23 -6.68
CA VAL A 328 -16.36 -5.26 -7.37
C VAL A 328 -17.08 -6.58 -7.06
N SER A 329 -16.37 -7.71 -7.08
CA SER A 329 -16.92 -9.03 -6.77
C SER A 329 -17.48 -9.10 -5.33
N ARG A 330 -16.78 -8.50 -4.35
CA ARG A 330 -17.24 -8.42 -2.96
C ARG A 330 -18.47 -7.53 -2.79
N GLU A 331 -18.47 -6.35 -3.39
CA GLU A 331 -19.62 -5.45 -3.28
C GLU A 331 -20.84 -6.00 -4.04
N ALA A 332 -20.65 -6.64 -5.18
CA ALA A 332 -21.71 -7.33 -5.90
C ALA A 332 -22.36 -8.43 -5.04
N TYR A 333 -21.55 -9.25 -4.35
CA TYR A 333 -22.07 -10.26 -3.43
C TYR A 333 -22.89 -9.64 -2.30
N ARG A 334 -22.40 -8.55 -1.66
CA ARG A 334 -23.12 -7.83 -0.60
C ARG A 334 -24.43 -7.24 -1.08
N ILE A 335 -24.48 -6.68 -2.28
CA ILE A 335 -25.71 -6.12 -2.87
C ILE A 335 -26.73 -7.23 -3.13
N VAL A 336 -26.31 -8.38 -3.65
CA VAL A 336 -27.20 -9.54 -3.84
C VAL A 336 -27.70 -10.06 -2.49
N GLN A 337 -26.84 -10.19 -1.50
CA GLN A 337 -27.22 -10.63 -0.15
C GLN A 337 -28.25 -9.71 0.49
N GLU A 338 -28.05 -8.39 0.44
CA GLU A 338 -29.00 -7.41 0.98
C GLU A 338 -30.32 -7.42 0.20
N GLY A 339 -30.26 -7.52 -1.14
CA GLY A 339 -31.44 -7.62 -1.98
C GLY A 339 -32.29 -8.86 -1.65
N LEU A 340 -31.65 -10.03 -1.50
CA LEU A 340 -32.34 -11.28 -1.11
C LEU A 340 -32.92 -11.18 0.31
N SER A 341 -32.17 -10.60 1.25
CA SER A 341 -32.67 -10.36 2.61
C SER A 341 -33.91 -9.45 2.61
N ASN A 342 -33.93 -8.42 1.78
CA ASN A 342 -35.07 -7.52 1.65
C ASN A 342 -36.26 -8.19 0.96
N ALA A 343 -36.03 -9.02 -0.06
CA ALA A 343 -37.06 -9.80 -0.71
C ALA A 343 -37.73 -10.82 0.26
N LEU A 344 -36.95 -11.46 1.14
CA LEU A 344 -37.46 -12.36 2.19
C LEU A 344 -38.29 -11.62 3.24
N ARG A 345 -37.91 -10.38 3.59
CA ARG A 345 -38.59 -9.61 4.66
C ARG A 345 -39.85 -8.90 4.17
N HIS A 346 -39.86 -8.46 2.91
CA HIS A 346 -40.83 -7.51 2.38
C HIS A 346 -41.57 -8.02 1.14
N GLY A 347 -41.18 -9.16 0.59
CA GLY A 347 -41.81 -9.78 -0.58
C GLY A 347 -42.67 -10.98 -0.23
N THR A 348 -43.63 -11.28 -1.11
CA THR A 348 -44.59 -12.41 -0.91
C THR A 348 -44.52 -13.46 -2.01
N GLY A 349 -43.49 -13.46 -2.85
CA GLY A 349 -43.45 -14.36 -4.00
C GLY A 349 -42.05 -14.68 -4.51
N PRO A 350 -41.95 -15.30 -5.70
CA PRO A 350 -40.67 -15.68 -6.26
C PRO A 350 -39.78 -14.46 -6.58
N VAL A 351 -38.48 -14.63 -6.36
CA VAL A 351 -37.45 -13.64 -6.67
C VAL A 351 -36.81 -13.98 -8.01
N ASP A 352 -36.78 -13.02 -8.91
CA ASP A 352 -36.03 -13.08 -10.16
C ASP A 352 -34.74 -12.26 -10.00
N LEU A 353 -33.58 -12.93 -10.09
CA LEU A 353 -32.24 -12.32 -9.98
C LEU A 353 -31.55 -12.43 -11.34
N ARG A 354 -31.12 -11.32 -11.89
CA ARG A 354 -30.29 -11.26 -13.09
C ARG A 354 -28.99 -10.55 -12.83
N ILE A 355 -27.87 -11.22 -13.12
CA ILE A 355 -26.52 -10.69 -12.99
C ILE A 355 -25.86 -10.77 -14.36
N ARG A 356 -25.43 -9.65 -14.92
CA ARG A 356 -24.81 -9.63 -16.25
C ARG A 356 -23.73 -8.57 -16.38
N VAL A 357 -22.74 -8.86 -17.23
CA VAL A 357 -21.77 -7.87 -17.69
C VAL A 357 -22.24 -7.30 -19.03
N ARG A 358 -22.35 -5.98 -19.10
CA ARG A 358 -22.73 -5.27 -20.32
C ARG A 358 -21.69 -4.21 -20.70
N ALA A 359 -21.72 -3.76 -21.96
CA ALA A 359 -21.02 -2.55 -22.37
C ALA A 359 -21.69 -1.34 -21.70
N GLY A 360 -20.90 -0.48 -21.05
CA GLY A 360 -21.41 0.68 -20.32
C GLY A 360 -22.20 1.62 -21.24
N HIS A 361 -23.24 2.21 -20.70
CA HIS A 361 -24.04 3.22 -21.36
C HIS A 361 -23.54 4.58 -20.88
N ASP A 362 -23.08 5.41 -21.81
CA ASP A 362 -22.68 6.78 -21.49
C ASP A 362 -23.93 7.57 -21.09
N SER A 363 -24.08 7.86 -19.81
CA SER A 363 -25.28 8.50 -19.23
C SER A 363 -25.29 10.03 -19.36
N THR A 364 -24.52 10.59 -20.29
CA THR A 364 -24.58 12.03 -20.58
C THR A 364 -25.23 12.31 -21.90
N ASP A 365 -26.46 12.80 -21.81
CA ASP A 365 -27.27 13.34 -22.91
C ASP A 365 -26.58 14.51 -23.68
N ARG A 366 -25.39 14.91 -23.21
CA ARG A 366 -24.53 15.91 -23.86
C ARG A 366 -23.69 15.36 -25.03
N ASP A 367 -23.45 14.05 -25.10
CA ASP A 367 -22.66 13.46 -26.19
C ASP A 367 -23.48 13.10 -27.42
N ARG A 368 -24.81 13.00 -27.31
CA ARG A 368 -25.69 12.86 -28.50
C ARG A 368 -25.63 14.05 -29.47
N LEU A 369 -25.20 15.22 -28.97
CA LEU A 369 -25.02 16.42 -29.82
C LEU A 369 -23.65 16.45 -30.49
N ARG A 370 -22.64 15.81 -29.89
CA ARG A 370 -21.26 15.69 -30.42
C ARG A 370 -21.11 14.60 -31.48
N ASP A 371 -21.84 13.49 -31.36
CA ASP A 371 -21.78 12.36 -32.29
C ASP A 371 -22.39 12.70 -33.68
N ARG A 372 -23.25 13.71 -33.74
CA ARG A 372 -23.81 14.21 -35.04
C ARG A 372 -22.82 15.05 -35.87
N LEU A 373 -21.66 15.39 -35.33
CA LEU A 373 -20.64 16.23 -35.98
C LEU A 373 -19.34 15.48 -36.34
N ARG A 374 -19.25 14.17 -36.13
CA ARG A 374 -18.09 13.35 -36.47
C ARG A 374 -18.44 12.13 -37.30
N ASP A 375 -18.79 12.35 -38.54
CA ASP A 375 -18.69 11.34 -39.61
C ASP A 375 -17.22 11.08 -39.93
N ARG A 376 -16.55 10.25 -39.10
CA ARG A 376 -15.32 9.57 -39.46
C ARG A 376 -15.40 8.13 -38.94
N PRO A 377 -15.20 7.10 -39.81
CA PRO A 377 -15.17 5.71 -39.39
C PRO A 377 -13.94 5.50 -38.50
N CYS A 378 -14.16 5.16 -37.21
CA CYS A 378 -13.12 4.72 -36.32
C CYS A 378 -12.86 3.24 -36.57
N ASP A 379 -11.72 2.92 -37.22
CA ASP A 379 -11.22 1.55 -37.46
C ASP A 379 -10.57 0.89 -36.24
N ARG A 380 -10.86 1.35 -35.01
CA ARG A 380 -10.44 0.67 -33.78
C ARG A 380 -11.68 0.31 -32.96
N PRO A 381 -11.77 -0.94 -32.41
CA PRO A 381 -12.83 -1.29 -31.48
C PRO A 381 -12.75 -0.32 -30.30
N CYS A 382 -13.72 0.57 -30.16
CA CYS A 382 -13.84 1.45 -29.01
C CYS A 382 -13.96 0.58 -27.76
N ASP A 383 -12.98 0.67 -26.88
CA ASP A 383 -12.98 0.00 -25.57
C ASP A 383 -14.03 0.71 -24.69
N ARG A 384 -15.31 0.32 -24.89
CA ARG A 384 -16.40 0.85 -24.07
C ARG A 384 -16.23 0.34 -22.65
N PRO A 385 -16.34 1.21 -21.64
CA PRO A 385 -16.27 0.78 -20.25
C PRO A 385 -17.30 -0.34 -20.04
N ARG A 386 -16.89 -1.42 -19.37
CA ARG A 386 -17.78 -2.54 -19.03
C ARG A 386 -18.41 -2.26 -17.68
N GLU A 387 -19.62 -2.72 -17.49
CA GLU A 387 -20.38 -2.57 -16.25
C GLU A 387 -20.97 -3.90 -15.83
N LEU A 388 -20.91 -4.19 -14.52
CA LEU A 388 -21.65 -5.27 -13.90
C LEU A 388 -23.02 -4.74 -13.50
N GLU A 389 -24.09 -5.29 -14.08
CA GLU A 389 -25.47 -4.96 -13.73
C GLU A 389 -26.11 -6.12 -12.96
N ILE A 390 -26.71 -5.77 -11.83
CA ILE A 390 -27.48 -6.67 -10.98
C ILE A 390 -28.90 -6.16 -10.95
N ILE A 391 -29.87 -6.97 -11.32
CA ILE A 391 -31.29 -6.65 -11.26
C ILE A 391 -31.98 -7.73 -10.45
N MET A 392 -32.71 -7.33 -9.44
CA MET A 392 -33.54 -8.22 -8.64
C MET A 392 -34.96 -7.69 -8.60
N THR A 393 -35.94 -8.57 -8.86
CA THR A 393 -37.35 -8.23 -8.79
C THR A 393 -38.15 -9.27 -8.02
N ASN A 394 -39.11 -8.82 -7.23
CA ASN A 394 -40.05 -9.67 -6.50
C ASN A 394 -41.43 -8.99 -6.39
N PRO A 395 -42.53 -9.74 -6.24
CA PRO A 395 -43.83 -9.17 -5.92
C PRO A 395 -43.81 -8.45 -4.58
N PRO A 396 -44.36 -7.23 -4.43
CA PRO A 396 -44.49 -6.55 -3.16
C PRO A 396 -45.53 -7.26 -2.27
N ALA A 397 -45.40 -7.12 -0.94
CA ALA A 397 -46.44 -7.52 -0.02
C ALA A 397 -47.71 -6.70 -0.21
N ALA A 398 -48.88 -7.30 0.04
CA ALA A 398 -50.14 -6.61 -0.06
C ALA A 398 -50.22 -5.36 0.85
N PRO A 399 -50.97 -4.31 0.46
CA PRO A 399 -51.04 -3.07 1.24
C PRO A 399 -51.54 -3.25 2.70
N GLU A 400 -52.31 -4.28 2.95
CA GLU A 400 -52.90 -4.63 4.26
C GLU A 400 -51.85 -5.17 5.25
N ASP A 401 -50.73 -5.72 4.78
CA ASP A 401 -49.64 -6.22 5.61
C ASP A 401 -48.53 -5.19 5.87
N ARG A 402 -48.69 -3.94 5.45
CA ARG A 402 -47.73 -2.87 5.65
C ARG A 402 -47.90 -2.17 6.97
N GLU A 403 -47.30 -2.69 8.03
CA GLU A 403 -47.08 -1.85 9.23
C GLU A 403 -46.17 -0.66 8.90
N PRO A 404 -46.53 0.58 9.31
CA PRO A 404 -45.66 1.73 9.12
C PRO A 404 -44.43 1.61 10.01
N ARG A 405 -43.31 1.14 9.44
CA ARG A 405 -42.02 1.02 10.18
C ARG A 405 -41.11 2.20 9.89
N THR A 406 -40.75 2.94 10.92
CA THR A 406 -39.88 4.12 10.92
C THR A 406 -38.39 3.82 10.78
N THR A 407 -37.96 2.55 10.59
CA THR A 407 -36.56 2.12 10.64
C THR A 407 -36.06 1.31 9.43
N GLY A 408 -36.80 1.29 8.30
CA GLY A 408 -36.38 0.58 7.08
C GLY A 408 -35.56 1.48 6.12
N GLY A 409 -34.35 1.11 5.74
CA GLY A 409 -33.59 1.82 4.70
C GLY A 409 -32.09 1.87 4.89
N ARG A 410 -31.55 1.48 6.04
CA ARG A 410 -30.09 1.58 6.31
C ARG A 410 -29.25 0.64 5.43
N GLY A 411 -29.69 -0.58 5.16
CA GLY A 411 -28.95 -1.55 4.35
C GLY A 411 -28.82 -1.15 2.88
N LEU A 412 -29.93 -0.75 2.25
CA LEU A 412 -29.94 -0.26 0.86
C LEU A 412 -29.19 1.06 0.70
N ARG A 413 -29.28 1.96 1.69
CA ARG A 413 -28.53 3.21 1.70
C ARG A 413 -27.01 2.95 1.79
N GLY A 414 -26.59 2.04 2.68
CA GLY A 414 -25.17 1.64 2.75
C GLY A 414 -24.68 0.97 1.48
N SER A 415 -25.51 0.18 0.79
CA SER A 415 -25.19 -0.39 -0.52
C SER A 415 -25.04 0.69 -1.60
N ALA A 416 -25.90 1.72 -1.59
CA ALA A 416 -25.82 2.84 -2.52
C ALA A 416 -24.58 3.70 -2.28
N GLU A 417 -24.24 3.99 -1.03
CA GLU A 417 -23.04 4.75 -0.66
C GLU A 417 -21.76 4.03 -1.10
N ARG A 418 -21.65 2.71 -0.87
CA ARG A 418 -20.49 1.91 -1.31
C ARG A 418 -20.39 1.76 -2.81
N ALA A 419 -21.51 1.55 -3.51
CA ALA A 419 -21.52 1.52 -4.98
C ALA A 419 -21.04 2.85 -5.58
N ALA A 420 -21.48 3.99 -5.00
CA ALA A 420 -21.05 5.32 -5.42
C ALA A 420 -19.54 5.55 -5.25
N LEU A 421 -18.91 5.00 -4.20
CA LEU A 421 -17.45 5.04 -4.02
C LEU A 421 -16.70 4.29 -5.13
N LEU A 422 -17.33 3.31 -5.77
CA LEU A 422 -16.80 2.60 -6.93
C LEU A 422 -17.18 3.24 -8.27
N GLY A 423 -17.86 4.40 -8.24
CA GLY A 423 -18.37 5.06 -9.45
C GLY A 423 -19.63 4.41 -10.01
N GLY A 424 -20.29 3.54 -9.24
CA GLY A 424 -21.54 2.86 -9.58
C GLY A 424 -22.78 3.50 -8.98
N SER A 425 -23.93 2.83 -9.15
CA SER A 425 -25.21 3.26 -8.57
C SER A 425 -26.04 2.06 -8.10
N VAL A 426 -26.88 2.29 -7.09
CA VAL A 426 -27.90 1.34 -6.63
C VAL A 426 -29.23 2.08 -6.51
N GLU A 427 -30.24 1.56 -7.17
CA GLU A 427 -31.61 2.05 -7.14
C GLU A 427 -32.52 0.93 -6.63
N ALA A 428 -33.40 1.22 -5.68
CA ALA A 428 -34.36 0.26 -5.17
C ALA A 428 -35.72 0.94 -4.93
N GLY A 429 -36.79 0.31 -5.40
CA GLY A 429 -38.12 0.85 -5.26
C GLY A 429 -39.19 0.11 -6.06
N PRO A 430 -40.45 0.56 -5.98
CA PRO A 430 -41.53 0.04 -6.79
C PRO A 430 -41.28 0.35 -8.29
N HIS A 431 -41.48 -0.64 -9.12
CA HIS A 431 -41.35 -0.54 -10.57
C HIS A 431 -42.44 -1.40 -11.22
N GLU A 432 -43.37 -0.78 -11.88
CA GLU A 432 -44.59 -1.42 -12.33
C GLU A 432 -45.30 -2.11 -11.13
N ASP A 433 -45.72 -3.36 -11.25
CA ASP A 433 -46.39 -4.12 -10.22
C ASP A 433 -45.40 -4.93 -9.33
N ARG A 434 -44.08 -4.65 -9.42
CA ARG A 434 -43.03 -5.36 -8.70
C ARG A 434 -42.13 -4.40 -7.91
N TRP A 435 -41.49 -4.91 -6.88
CA TRP A 435 -40.35 -4.21 -6.28
C TRP A 435 -39.09 -4.57 -7.06
N ARG A 436 -38.26 -3.58 -7.39
CA ARG A 436 -37.01 -3.76 -8.14
C ARG A 436 -35.85 -3.14 -7.39
N LEU A 437 -34.75 -3.93 -7.28
CA LEU A 437 -33.41 -3.43 -6.97
C LEU A 437 -32.59 -3.52 -8.28
N ARG A 438 -31.94 -2.43 -8.64
CA ARG A 438 -30.99 -2.37 -9.76
C ARG A 438 -29.70 -1.77 -9.27
N ALA A 439 -28.57 -2.48 -9.46
CA ALA A 439 -27.23 -2.00 -9.19
C ALA A 439 -26.40 -2.04 -10.45
N VAL A 440 -25.55 -1.02 -10.64
CA VAL A 440 -24.58 -0.91 -11.74
C VAL A 440 -23.24 -0.58 -11.14
N LEU A 441 -22.24 -1.42 -11.40
CA LEU A 441 -20.87 -1.26 -10.92
C LEU A 441 -19.94 -1.21 -12.13
N PRO A 442 -19.12 -0.14 -12.30
CA PRO A 442 -18.20 -0.04 -13.41
C PRO A 442 -17.05 -1.06 -13.24
N LEU A 443 -16.72 -1.74 -14.33
CA LEU A 443 -15.53 -2.58 -14.41
C LEU A 443 -14.44 -1.71 -15.04
N ALA A 444 -13.56 -1.13 -14.20
CA ALA A 444 -12.41 -0.39 -14.70
C ALA A 444 -11.62 -1.27 -15.66
N GLY A 445 -11.36 -0.79 -16.86
CA GLY A 445 -10.50 -1.48 -17.83
C GLY A 445 -9.14 -1.72 -17.18
N GLY A 446 -8.75 -2.98 -17.04
CA GLY A 446 -7.44 -3.32 -16.53
C GLY A 446 -6.40 -2.84 -17.54
N ASP A 447 -5.70 -1.76 -17.22
CA ASP A 447 -4.39 -1.48 -17.79
C ASP A 447 -3.46 -2.63 -17.38
N ARG A 448 -3.08 -3.42 -18.38
CA ARG A 448 -1.95 -4.35 -18.31
C ARG A 448 -0.70 -3.68 -18.84
#